data_99df69e6d78c28028bc6b85df63bfb10
#
_entry.id   99df69e6d78c28028bc6b85df63bfb10
#
_cell.length_a   1.000
_cell.length_b   1.000
_cell.length_c   1.000
_cell.angle_alpha   90.00
_cell.angle_beta   90.00
_cell.angle_gamma   90.00
#
_symmetry.space_group_name_H-M   'P 1'
#
loop_
_entity.id
_entity.type
_entity.pdbx_description
1 polymer ?
#
loop_
_entity_poly.entity_id
_entity_poly.type
_entity_poly.pdbx_seq_one_letter_code
_entity_poly.pdbx_strand_id
1 'polypeptide(L)'
;MSTQNEWGLTERGFRRPTYTELLDALEYKARELFGSKANLTVRSPIGLFLRIFAWILNMLFSTIEDVYNSRFVDTAVGTSLYNLGKAIGLKLLSEQKSSGYLQITGTPGTIVPVGWLAGTVAGLQFVVMAQGEIGTGGTVLLPAQATTAGPEGNVAAGTVTVVINPGIPEGITAVTNPAAFDGGRTRETDEEYRDRYYQSVDYAGGVNADAIRGEILQNVEGVYSAIVYENDTDETDSEGLPPHSIEACLLYTSPSPRDRTRSR
;
A
#
# COMPACT_ATOMS: atom_id res chain seq x y z
N MET A 1 -39.78 32.70 11.19
CA MET A 1 -38.35 32.72 10.85
C MET A 1 -38.02 31.35 10.30
N SER A 2 -37.81 31.23 8.97
CA SER A 2 -37.32 30.00 8.38
C SER A 2 -35.88 29.84 8.80
N THR A 3 -35.58 28.95 9.73
CA THR A 3 -34.23 28.42 9.85
C THR A 3 -33.89 27.76 8.53
N GLN A 4 -33.18 28.49 7.67
CA GLN A 4 -32.48 27.84 6.57
C GLN A 4 -31.52 26.87 7.26
N ASN A 5 -31.92 25.60 7.31
CA ASN A 5 -31.01 24.54 7.73
C ASN A 5 -29.87 24.55 6.71
N GLU A 6 -28.71 25.01 7.15
CA GLU A 6 -27.47 25.00 6.34
C GLU A 6 -26.99 23.55 6.14
N TRP A 7 -27.76 22.78 5.36
CA TRP A 7 -27.37 21.42 4.99
C TRP A 7 -26.75 21.42 3.59
N GLY A 8 -25.89 20.47 3.34
CA GLY A 8 -25.21 20.32 2.07
C GLY A 8 -23.90 21.09 2.03
N LEU A 9 -23.57 21.69 0.89
CA LEU A 9 -22.30 22.40 0.70
C LEU A 9 -22.36 23.76 1.38
N THR A 10 -21.49 23.98 2.37
CA THR A 10 -21.33 25.23 3.13
C THR A 10 -19.94 25.82 2.89
N GLU A 11 -19.69 27.04 3.38
CA GLU A 11 -18.34 27.65 3.35
C GLU A 11 -17.29 26.83 4.12
N ARG A 12 -17.72 25.94 5.02
CA ARG A 12 -16.85 25.06 5.82
C ARG A 12 -16.77 23.63 5.29
N GLY A 13 -17.33 23.37 4.11
CA GLY A 13 -17.42 22.05 3.51
C GLY A 13 -18.82 21.46 3.56
N PHE A 14 -18.94 20.15 3.32
CA PHE A 14 -20.22 19.46 3.32
C PHE A 14 -20.72 19.23 4.76
N ARG A 15 -21.95 19.70 5.06
CA ARG A 15 -22.62 19.45 6.33
C ARG A 15 -23.74 18.45 6.13
N ARG A 16 -23.58 17.29 6.71
CA ARG A 16 -24.60 16.26 6.74
C ARG A 16 -25.62 16.58 7.84
N PRO A 17 -26.95 16.60 7.54
CA PRO A 17 -27.97 16.66 8.57
C PRO A 17 -28.00 15.38 9.39
N THR A 18 -28.25 15.50 10.68
CA THR A 18 -28.50 14.34 11.54
C THR A 18 -29.91 13.77 11.29
N TYR A 19 -30.13 12.51 11.69
CA TYR A 19 -31.46 11.90 11.61
C TYR A 19 -32.53 12.73 12.33
N THR A 20 -32.20 13.34 13.47
CA THR A 20 -33.13 14.16 14.26
C THR A 20 -33.49 15.45 13.51
N GLU A 21 -32.50 16.13 12.94
CA GLU A 21 -32.77 17.35 12.15
C GLU A 21 -33.65 17.04 10.92
N LEU A 22 -33.42 15.91 10.25
CA LEU A 22 -34.26 15.47 9.15
C LEU A 22 -35.68 15.18 9.59
N LEU A 23 -35.85 14.46 10.70
CA LEU A 23 -37.16 14.13 11.23
C LEU A 23 -37.93 15.39 11.65
N ASP A 24 -37.27 16.32 12.37
CA ASP A 24 -37.87 17.57 12.80
C ASP A 24 -38.32 18.44 11.61
N ALA A 25 -37.51 18.51 10.55
CA ALA A 25 -37.89 19.22 9.33
C ALA A 25 -39.11 18.57 8.63
N LEU A 26 -39.12 17.25 8.56
CA LEU A 26 -40.25 16.51 8.00
C LEU A 26 -41.51 16.68 8.85
N GLU A 27 -41.41 16.62 10.16
CA GLU A 27 -42.55 16.83 11.07
C GLU A 27 -43.05 18.27 11.00
N TYR A 28 -42.16 19.27 10.92
CA TYR A 28 -42.54 20.67 10.71
C TYR A 28 -43.34 20.83 9.41
N LYS A 29 -42.84 20.29 8.29
CA LYS A 29 -43.52 20.39 7.00
C LYS A 29 -44.82 19.60 6.97
N ALA A 30 -44.89 18.46 7.67
CA ALA A 30 -46.12 17.71 7.82
C ALA A 30 -47.22 18.48 8.58
N ARG A 31 -46.86 19.18 9.67
CA ARG A 31 -47.80 20.04 10.39
C ARG A 31 -48.27 21.24 9.57
N GLU A 32 -47.42 21.81 8.73
CA GLU A 32 -47.81 22.87 7.80
C GLU A 32 -48.84 22.37 6.78
N LEU A 33 -48.66 21.16 6.23
CA LEU A 33 -49.53 20.62 5.18
C LEU A 33 -50.81 19.96 5.70
N PHE A 34 -50.73 19.22 6.81
CA PHE A 34 -51.85 18.44 7.38
C PHE A 34 -52.52 19.14 8.54
N GLY A 35 -52.04 20.35 8.94
CA GLY A 35 -52.54 21.12 10.05
C GLY A 35 -51.79 20.82 11.36
N SER A 36 -51.84 21.83 12.28
CA SER A 36 -51.10 21.76 13.57
C SER A 36 -51.53 20.64 14.50
N LYS A 37 -52.72 20.06 14.29
CA LYS A 37 -53.26 18.92 15.10
C LYS A 37 -52.90 17.54 14.51
N ALA A 38 -52.12 17.48 13.44
CA ALA A 38 -51.69 16.20 12.86
C ALA A 38 -50.98 15.31 13.90
N ASN A 39 -51.42 14.07 14.01
CA ASN A 39 -50.78 13.10 14.92
C ASN A 39 -49.52 12.54 14.27
N LEU A 40 -48.34 13.02 14.69
CA LEU A 40 -47.02 12.60 14.21
C LEU A 40 -46.26 11.75 15.25
N THR A 41 -47.00 11.19 16.23
CA THR A 41 -46.37 10.36 17.25
C THR A 41 -45.74 9.09 16.66
N VAL A 42 -44.84 8.46 17.42
CA VAL A 42 -44.12 7.24 17.03
C VAL A 42 -45.03 6.08 16.60
N ARG A 43 -46.28 6.09 17.11
CA ARG A 43 -47.27 5.02 16.83
C ARG A 43 -48.32 5.40 15.79
N SER A 44 -48.29 6.64 15.28
CA SER A 44 -49.22 7.07 14.22
C SER A 44 -48.70 6.63 12.83
N PRO A 45 -49.57 6.27 11.89
CA PRO A 45 -49.16 5.90 10.53
C PRO A 45 -48.31 6.94 9.86
N ILE A 46 -48.72 8.23 9.94
CA ILE A 46 -47.95 9.35 9.36
C ILE A 46 -46.58 9.48 10.05
N GLY A 47 -46.54 9.41 11.38
CA GLY A 47 -45.29 9.49 12.13
C GLY A 47 -44.33 8.34 11.80
N LEU A 48 -44.82 7.16 11.55
CA LEU A 48 -43.98 6.02 11.08
C LEU A 48 -43.44 6.26 9.68
N PHE A 49 -44.25 6.76 8.74
CA PHE A 49 -43.78 7.11 7.40
C PHE A 49 -42.68 8.18 7.44
N LEU A 50 -42.86 9.25 8.22
CA LEU A 50 -41.84 10.29 8.34
C LEU A 50 -40.52 9.73 8.88
N ARG A 51 -40.54 8.78 9.80
CA ARG A 51 -39.34 8.14 10.33
C ARG A 51 -38.64 7.26 9.31
N ILE A 52 -39.42 6.54 8.46
CA ILE A 52 -38.84 5.77 7.35
C ILE A 52 -38.17 6.72 6.36
N PHE A 53 -38.83 7.83 5.98
CA PHE A 53 -38.24 8.81 5.10
C PHE A 53 -37.00 9.46 5.69
N ALA A 54 -37.03 9.86 6.97
CA ALA A 54 -35.87 10.42 7.65
C ALA A 54 -34.69 9.43 7.67
N TRP A 55 -34.95 8.14 7.86
CA TRP A 55 -33.92 7.10 7.82
C TRP A 55 -33.32 6.95 6.42
N ILE A 56 -34.13 6.90 5.37
CA ILE A 56 -33.68 6.82 3.97
C ILE A 56 -32.87 8.07 3.61
N LEU A 57 -33.35 9.27 3.95
CA LEU A 57 -32.66 10.53 3.70
C LEU A 57 -31.32 10.58 4.45
N ASN A 58 -31.26 10.12 5.69
CA ASN A 58 -30.00 10.07 6.44
C ASN A 58 -28.97 9.15 5.78
N MET A 59 -29.39 8.02 5.23
CA MET A 59 -28.53 7.12 4.47
C MET A 59 -28.06 7.77 3.15
N LEU A 60 -28.96 8.47 2.45
CA LEU A 60 -28.62 9.20 1.23
C LEU A 60 -27.61 10.32 1.50
N PHE A 61 -27.82 11.13 2.53
CA PHE A 61 -26.88 12.18 2.90
C PHE A 61 -25.53 11.63 3.35
N SER A 62 -25.48 10.44 3.99
CA SER A 62 -24.22 9.75 4.27
C SER A 62 -23.46 9.42 3.00
N THR A 63 -24.16 8.85 2.00
CA THR A 63 -23.53 8.54 0.70
C THR A 63 -23.03 9.80 -0.02
N ILE A 64 -23.77 10.90 0.06
CA ILE A 64 -23.35 12.18 -0.53
C ILE A 64 -22.10 12.72 0.17
N GLU A 65 -22.03 12.62 1.50
CA GLU A 65 -20.85 12.99 2.29
C GLU A 65 -19.62 12.15 1.87
N ASP A 66 -19.79 10.85 1.72
CA ASP A 66 -18.71 9.96 1.26
C ASP A 66 -18.23 10.34 -0.16
N VAL A 67 -19.15 10.65 -1.06
CA VAL A 67 -18.82 11.13 -2.42
C VAL A 67 -18.10 12.48 -2.37
N TYR A 68 -18.55 13.40 -1.51
CA TYR A 68 -17.88 14.69 -1.33
C TYR A 68 -16.44 14.50 -0.81
N ASN A 69 -16.27 13.70 0.24
CA ASN A 69 -14.99 13.43 0.86
C ASN A 69 -14.03 12.65 -0.05
N SER A 70 -14.55 11.87 -1.00
CA SER A 70 -13.73 11.11 -1.96
C SER A 70 -12.94 11.97 -2.95
N ARG A 71 -13.20 13.27 -3.00
CA ARG A 71 -12.51 14.23 -3.89
C ARG A 71 -11.23 14.80 -3.30
N PHE A 72 -11.02 14.66 -2.01
CA PHE A 72 -9.89 15.26 -1.30
C PHE A 72 -8.96 14.16 -0.81
N VAL A 73 -7.67 14.32 -1.04
CA VAL A 73 -6.65 13.33 -0.65
C VAL A 73 -6.66 13.06 0.85
N ASP A 74 -6.92 14.09 1.66
CA ASP A 74 -6.97 13.98 3.12
C ASP A 74 -8.08 13.05 3.62
N THR A 75 -9.22 13.04 2.93
CA THR A 75 -10.43 12.33 3.38
C THR A 75 -10.82 11.15 2.49
N ALA A 76 -10.24 11.06 1.28
CA ALA A 76 -10.47 9.93 0.40
C ALA A 76 -9.84 8.65 0.96
N VAL A 77 -10.50 7.52 0.75
CA VAL A 77 -10.04 6.20 1.18
C VAL A 77 -10.12 5.18 0.05
N GLY A 78 -9.27 4.17 0.10
CA GLY A 78 -9.26 3.04 -0.83
C GLY A 78 -9.17 3.48 -2.28
N THR A 79 -10.08 2.96 -3.12
CA THR A 79 -10.07 3.17 -4.58
C THR A 79 -10.16 4.65 -4.96
N SER A 80 -10.89 5.47 -4.20
CA SER A 80 -11.01 6.91 -4.47
C SER A 80 -9.67 7.62 -4.30
N LEU A 81 -8.96 7.33 -3.20
CA LEU A 81 -7.62 7.86 -2.96
C LEU A 81 -6.63 7.42 -4.05
N TYR A 82 -6.65 6.14 -4.43
CA TYR A 82 -5.76 5.63 -5.48
C TYR A 82 -6.05 6.25 -6.86
N ASN A 83 -7.32 6.57 -7.16
CA ASN A 83 -7.68 7.25 -8.41
C ASN A 83 -7.19 8.71 -8.42
N LEU A 84 -7.17 9.40 -7.27
CA LEU A 84 -6.58 10.73 -7.16
C LEU A 84 -5.07 10.68 -7.45
N GLY A 85 -4.35 9.70 -6.90
CA GLY A 85 -2.94 9.53 -7.16
C GLY A 85 -2.62 9.13 -8.60
N LYS A 86 -3.48 8.34 -9.26
CA LYS A 86 -3.32 8.04 -10.69
C LYS A 86 -3.32 9.28 -11.57
N ALA A 87 -4.03 10.34 -11.19
CA ALA A 87 -4.06 11.59 -11.95
C ALA A 87 -2.69 12.28 -12.01
N ILE A 88 -1.81 12.01 -11.03
CA ILE A 88 -0.43 12.50 -10.98
C ILE A 88 0.60 11.41 -11.31
N GLY A 89 0.17 10.26 -11.83
CA GLY A 89 1.04 9.14 -12.20
C GLY A 89 1.44 8.20 -11.05
N LEU A 90 0.96 8.43 -9.83
CA LEU A 90 1.29 7.61 -8.67
C LEU A 90 0.58 6.25 -8.72
N LYS A 91 1.36 5.17 -8.63
CA LYS A 91 0.85 3.79 -8.59
C LYS A 91 0.82 3.28 -7.16
N LEU A 92 -0.22 2.53 -6.82
CA LEU A 92 -0.29 1.82 -5.53
C LEU A 92 0.79 0.74 -5.47
N LEU A 93 1.54 0.69 -4.37
CA LEU A 93 2.47 -0.39 -4.10
C LEU A 93 1.71 -1.63 -3.63
N SER A 94 1.62 -2.62 -4.51
CA SER A 94 0.98 -3.90 -4.20
C SER A 94 1.83 -4.71 -3.22
N GLU A 95 1.20 -5.66 -2.56
CA GLU A 95 1.91 -6.69 -1.82
C GLU A 95 2.89 -7.44 -2.73
N GLN A 96 4.05 -7.80 -2.20
CA GLN A 96 5.09 -8.49 -2.93
C GLN A 96 5.65 -9.63 -2.10
N LYS A 97 5.98 -10.72 -2.80
CA LYS A 97 6.65 -11.87 -2.21
C LYS A 97 8.15 -11.63 -2.19
N SER A 98 8.82 -12.08 -1.12
CA SER A 98 10.28 -12.07 -1.10
C SER A 98 10.86 -13.05 -2.11
N SER A 99 12.00 -12.69 -2.67
CA SER A 99 12.73 -13.51 -3.66
C SER A 99 14.19 -13.69 -3.25
N GLY A 100 14.79 -14.77 -3.71
CA GLY A 100 16.18 -15.10 -3.40
C GLY A 100 16.60 -16.38 -4.08
N TYR A 101 17.66 -17.00 -3.57
CA TYR A 101 18.19 -18.24 -4.10
C TYR A 101 18.25 -19.31 -3.02
N LEU A 102 17.91 -20.54 -3.41
CA LEU A 102 18.09 -21.74 -2.60
C LEU A 102 19.25 -22.57 -3.15
N GLN A 103 20.17 -22.92 -2.29
CA GLN A 103 21.19 -23.92 -2.55
C GLN A 103 20.66 -25.26 -2.06
N ILE A 104 20.46 -26.18 -3.01
CA ILE A 104 19.91 -27.51 -2.76
C ILE A 104 21.04 -28.50 -2.90
N THR A 105 21.20 -29.34 -1.89
CA THR A 105 22.24 -30.37 -1.81
C THR A 105 21.62 -31.74 -1.99
N GLY A 106 22.29 -32.62 -2.76
CA GLY A 106 21.79 -33.96 -2.99
C GLY A 106 22.66 -34.77 -3.96
N THR A 107 22.10 -35.86 -4.45
CA THR A 107 22.76 -36.75 -5.38
C THR A 107 22.93 -36.10 -6.75
N PRO A 108 24.15 -36.12 -7.35
CA PRO A 108 24.38 -35.62 -8.71
C PRO A 108 23.44 -36.28 -9.73
N GLY A 109 22.90 -35.46 -10.64
CA GLY A 109 21.94 -35.93 -11.65
C GLY A 109 20.48 -35.84 -11.20
N THR A 110 20.20 -35.51 -9.93
CA THR A 110 18.83 -35.30 -9.44
C THR A 110 18.28 -34.00 -10.02
N ILE A 111 17.09 -34.06 -10.63
CA ILE A 111 16.41 -32.91 -11.19
C ILE A 111 15.47 -32.32 -10.11
N VAL A 112 15.66 -31.05 -9.77
CA VAL A 112 14.77 -30.28 -8.91
C VAL A 112 13.73 -29.61 -9.80
N PRO A 113 12.44 -29.96 -9.65
CA PRO A 113 11.39 -29.38 -10.50
C PRO A 113 11.02 -27.97 -10.06
N VAL A 114 10.42 -27.19 -10.97
CA VAL A 114 9.70 -25.97 -10.63
C VAL A 114 8.57 -26.30 -9.67
N GLY A 115 8.34 -25.44 -8.67
CA GLY A 115 7.30 -25.67 -7.67
C GLY A 115 7.76 -26.51 -6.47
N TRP A 116 9.03 -26.97 -6.44
CA TRP A 116 9.57 -27.65 -5.26
C TRP A 116 9.61 -26.71 -4.06
N LEU A 117 9.26 -27.24 -2.87
CA LEU A 117 9.07 -26.45 -1.67
C LEU A 117 10.17 -26.69 -0.63
N ALA A 118 10.71 -25.61 -0.11
CA ALA A 118 11.55 -25.56 1.08
C ALA A 118 10.93 -24.65 2.14
N GLY A 119 11.37 -24.76 3.37
CA GLY A 119 10.83 -23.96 4.45
C GLY A 119 11.82 -23.59 5.52
N THR A 120 11.36 -22.72 6.42
CA THR A 120 12.03 -22.42 7.68
C THR A 120 11.46 -23.26 8.82
N VAL A 121 12.17 -23.34 9.93
CA VAL A 121 11.66 -23.97 11.17
C VAL A 121 10.41 -23.26 11.69
N ALA A 122 10.26 -21.95 11.40
CA ALA A 122 9.08 -21.16 11.75
C ALA A 122 7.84 -21.44 10.86
N GLY A 123 7.95 -22.31 9.83
CA GLY A 123 6.83 -22.68 8.97
C GLY A 123 6.65 -21.82 7.72
N LEU A 124 7.53 -20.86 7.45
CA LEU A 124 7.52 -20.11 6.19
C LEU A 124 7.96 -21.01 5.05
N GLN A 125 7.31 -20.88 3.90
CA GLN A 125 7.53 -21.72 2.75
C GLN A 125 8.05 -20.92 1.55
N PHE A 126 8.97 -21.52 0.80
CA PHE A 126 9.59 -20.97 -0.39
C PHE A 126 9.47 -21.97 -1.54
N VAL A 127 9.12 -21.48 -2.70
CA VAL A 127 8.92 -22.27 -3.91
C VAL A 127 10.02 -22.00 -4.93
N VAL A 128 10.58 -23.04 -5.48
CA VAL A 128 11.58 -22.97 -6.56
C VAL A 128 10.91 -22.52 -7.87
N MET A 129 11.46 -21.48 -8.48
CA MET A 129 10.89 -20.82 -9.67
C MET A 129 11.46 -21.35 -11.01
N ALA A 130 12.58 -22.06 -10.98
CA ALA A 130 13.20 -22.63 -12.18
C ALA A 130 13.66 -24.06 -11.92
N GLN A 131 13.53 -24.92 -12.93
CA GLN A 131 14.07 -26.28 -12.87
C GLN A 131 15.60 -26.24 -12.92
N GLY A 132 16.26 -27.14 -12.18
CA GLY A 132 17.70 -27.32 -12.25
C GLY A 132 18.13 -28.74 -11.91
N GLU A 133 19.35 -29.12 -12.31
CA GLU A 133 19.95 -30.42 -12.03
C GLU A 133 21.09 -30.25 -11.02
N ILE A 134 21.18 -31.15 -10.04
CA ILE A 134 22.27 -31.17 -9.07
C ILE A 134 23.54 -31.61 -9.80
N GLY A 135 24.50 -30.68 -9.84
CA GLY A 135 25.77 -30.91 -10.51
C GLY A 135 26.67 -31.94 -9.80
N THR A 136 27.80 -32.25 -10.41
CA THR A 136 28.82 -33.20 -9.88
C THR A 136 29.39 -32.79 -8.53
N GLY A 137 29.28 -31.49 -8.14
CA GLY A 137 29.62 -30.98 -6.82
C GLY A 137 28.56 -31.26 -5.75
N GLY A 138 27.49 -31.97 -6.08
CA GLY A 138 26.41 -32.32 -5.13
C GLY A 138 25.50 -31.18 -4.75
N THR A 139 25.58 -30.03 -5.44
CA THR A 139 24.74 -28.85 -5.15
C THR A 139 24.21 -28.18 -6.40
N VAL A 140 23.08 -27.49 -6.30
CA VAL A 140 22.54 -26.59 -7.33
C VAL A 140 21.99 -25.32 -6.66
N LEU A 141 22.13 -24.18 -7.32
CA LEU A 141 21.61 -22.90 -6.88
C LEU A 141 20.42 -22.51 -7.77
N LEU A 142 19.23 -22.38 -7.19
CA LEU A 142 17.99 -22.12 -7.95
C LEU A 142 17.27 -20.87 -7.40
N PRO A 143 16.66 -20.06 -8.28
CA PRO A 143 15.85 -18.94 -7.85
C PRO A 143 14.59 -19.46 -7.15
N ALA A 144 14.22 -18.81 -6.06
CA ALA A 144 13.04 -19.15 -5.28
C ALA A 144 12.32 -17.91 -4.77
N GLN A 145 11.05 -18.07 -4.41
CA GLN A 145 10.19 -17.01 -3.94
C GLN A 145 9.36 -17.52 -2.76
N ALA A 146 9.04 -16.64 -1.80
CA ALA A 146 8.11 -16.99 -0.73
C ALA A 146 6.73 -17.36 -1.29
N THR A 147 6.04 -18.29 -0.67
CA THR A 147 4.68 -18.67 -1.10
C THR A 147 3.65 -17.59 -0.76
N THR A 148 3.86 -16.87 0.32
CA THR A 148 3.03 -15.75 0.79
C THR A 148 3.73 -14.42 0.56
N ALA A 149 2.96 -13.39 0.21
CA ALA A 149 3.46 -12.02 0.17
C ALA A 149 3.55 -11.46 1.59
N GLY A 150 4.48 -10.55 1.80
CA GLY A 150 4.66 -9.91 3.09
C GLY A 150 6.12 -9.86 3.53
N PRO A 151 6.43 -9.02 4.52
CA PRO A 151 7.77 -8.85 5.05
C PRO A 151 8.26 -10.08 5.82
N GLU A 152 7.36 -10.98 6.27
CA GLU A 152 7.72 -12.22 6.96
C GLU A 152 8.56 -13.14 6.06
N GLY A 153 8.40 -13.03 4.74
CA GLY A 153 9.21 -13.75 3.77
C GLY A 153 10.65 -13.25 3.64
N ASN A 154 10.99 -12.08 4.20
CA ASN A 154 12.36 -11.54 4.20
C ASN A 154 13.15 -12.23 5.31
N VAL A 155 13.80 -13.32 4.97
CA VAL A 155 14.53 -14.14 5.94
C VAL A 155 16.04 -14.04 5.73
N ALA A 156 16.80 -14.09 6.83
CA ALA A 156 18.25 -14.03 6.78
C ALA A 156 18.87 -15.26 6.08
N ALA A 157 20.11 -15.14 5.62
CA ALA A 157 20.87 -16.24 5.08
C ALA A 157 20.93 -17.42 6.08
N GLY A 158 20.83 -18.65 5.56
CA GLY A 158 20.90 -19.87 6.35
C GLY A 158 19.66 -20.24 7.17
N THR A 159 18.53 -19.54 6.98
CA THR A 159 17.28 -19.81 7.74
C THR A 159 16.35 -20.81 7.07
N VAL A 160 16.42 -20.96 5.74
CA VAL A 160 15.63 -21.93 4.98
C VAL A 160 16.36 -23.27 4.98
N THR A 161 15.99 -24.16 5.90
CA THR A 161 16.71 -25.42 6.14
C THR A 161 15.83 -26.66 6.07
N VAL A 162 14.51 -26.48 5.94
CA VAL A 162 13.54 -27.58 5.98
C VAL A 162 13.15 -27.99 4.56
N VAL A 163 13.33 -29.27 4.24
CA VAL A 163 12.78 -29.91 3.02
C VAL A 163 11.33 -30.30 3.31
N ILE A 164 10.36 -29.62 2.68
CA ILE A 164 8.93 -29.82 2.99
C ILE A 164 8.41 -31.14 2.43
N ASN A 165 8.88 -31.55 1.25
CA ASN A 165 8.52 -32.81 0.61
C ASN A 165 9.74 -33.75 0.53
N PRO A 166 10.19 -34.34 1.65
CA PRO A 166 11.32 -35.24 1.63
C PRO A 166 11.01 -36.46 0.74
N GLY A 167 11.96 -36.81 -0.16
CA GLY A 167 11.83 -37.94 -1.08
C GLY A 167 11.15 -37.63 -2.41
N ILE A 168 10.76 -36.38 -2.70
CA ILE A 168 10.21 -35.97 -4.00
C ILE A 168 10.90 -34.69 -4.47
N PRO A 169 11.84 -34.74 -5.45
CA PRO A 169 12.47 -35.98 -6.03
C PRO A 169 13.38 -36.65 -5.00
N GLU A 170 13.56 -37.97 -5.19
CA GLU A 170 14.55 -38.72 -4.42
C GLU A 170 15.96 -38.18 -4.67
N GLY A 171 16.79 -38.15 -3.63
CA GLY A 171 18.19 -37.72 -3.75
C GLY A 171 18.47 -36.31 -3.22
N ILE A 172 17.47 -35.51 -2.81
CA ILE A 172 17.68 -34.25 -2.10
C ILE A 172 17.91 -34.54 -0.62
N THR A 173 19.04 -34.05 -0.08
CA THR A 173 19.43 -34.29 1.31
C THR A 173 19.32 -33.05 2.20
N ALA A 174 19.58 -31.85 1.65
CA ALA A 174 19.54 -30.61 2.39
C ALA A 174 19.20 -29.41 1.50
N VAL A 175 18.74 -28.33 2.12
CA VAL A 175 18.51 -27.05 1.48
C VAL A 175 18.99 -25.92 2.40
N THR A 176 19.52 -24.87 1.80
CA THR A 176 19.83 -23.62 2.52
C THR A 176 19.69 -22.43 1.58
N ASN A 177 19.53 -21.24 2.14
CA ASN A 177 19.63 -20.00 1.41
C ASN A 177 20.98 -19.32 1.71
N PRO A 178 21.91 -19.24 0.74
CA PRO A 178 23.24 -18.66 0.97
C PRO A 178 23.21 -17.14 1.19
N ALA A 179 22.16 -16.47 0.73
CA ALA A 179 21.89 -15.05 0.94
C ALA A 179 20.50 -14.85 1.52
N ALA A 180 20.21 -13.67 2.04
CA ALA A 180 18.89 -13.33 2.52
C ALA A 180 17.86 -13.35 1.39
N PHE A 181 16.59 -13.65 1.72
CA PHE A 181 15.45 -13.39 0.86
C PHE A 181 14.97 -11.98 1.14
N ASP A 182 14.75 -11.19 0.10
CA ASP A 182 14.39 -9.78 0.19
C ASP A 182 13.24 -9.41 -0.76
N GLY A 183 12.71 -8.19 -0.62
CA GLY A 183 11.66 -7.64 -1.49
C GLY A 183 10.24 -8.00 -1.08
N GLY A 184 10.06 -8.78 -0.01
CA GLY A 184 8.74 -9.06 0.54
C GLY A 184 8.17 -7.84 1.24
N ARG A 185 6.93 -7.45 0.89
CA ARG A 185 6.21 -6.34 1.51
C ARG A 185 4.71 -6.59 1.54
N THR A 186 4.04 -5.96 2.48
CA THR A 186 2.58 -5.85 2.47
C THR A 186 2.11 -4.83 1.43
N ARG A 187 0.84 -4.86 1.11
CA ARG A 187 0.21 -3.80 0.34
C ARG A 187 0.30 -2.49 1.13
N GLU A 188 0.61 -1.42 0.42
CA GLU A 188 0.63 -0.06 0.93
C GLU A 188 -0.72 0.32 1.55
N THR A 189 -0.71 0.91 2.72
CA THR A 189 -1.88 1.44 3.40
C THR A 189 -2.32 2.78 2.80
N ASP A 190 -3.56 3.20 3.08
CA ASP A 190 -4.06 4.50 2.62
C ASP A 190 -3.24 5.67 3.22
N GLU A 191 -2.71 5.51 4.43
CA GLU A 191 -1.88 6.51 5.11
C GLU A 191 -0.52 6.64 4.42
N GLU A 192 0.18 5.52 4.20
CA GLU A 192 1.47 5.50 3.48
C GLU A 192 1.33 6.04 2.05
N TYR A 193 0.23 5.68 1.35
CA TYR A 193 -0.06 6.19 0.01
C TYR A 193 -0.29 7.70 0.02
N ARG A 194 -0.98 8.23 1.02
CA ARG A 194 -1.25 9.67 1.17
C ARG A 194 0.02 10.45 1.43
N ASP A 195 0.90 9.94 2.30
CA ASP A 195 2.21 10.54 2.56
C ASP A 195 3.05 10.61 1.30
N ARG A 196 3.07 9.53 0.53
CA ARG A 196 3.78 9.47 -0.75
C ARG A 196 3.15 10.37 -1.82
N TYR A 197 1.82 10.54 -1.80
CA TYR A 197 1.12 11.49 -2.66
C TYR A 197 1.61 12.93 -2.41
N TYR A 198 1.64 13.36 -1.16
CA TYR A 198 2.12 14.71 -0.82
C TYR A 198 3.59 14.89 -1.18
N GLN A 199 4.44 13.92 -0.86
CA GLN A 199 5.84 13.97 -1.26
C GLN A 199 6.01 14.11 -2.78
N SER A 200 5.16 13.45 -3.57
CA SER A 200 5.22 13.47 -5.03
C SER A 200 4.68 14.77 -5.64
N VAL A 201 3.66 15.39 -5.03
CA VAL A 201 3.08 16.65 -5.49
C VAL A 201 3.95 17.85 -5.14
N ASP A 202 4.54 17.87 -3.95
CA ASP A 202 5.39 18.96 -3.49
C ASP A 202 6.65 19.14 -4.39
N TYR A 203 7.03 18.09 -5.12
CA TYR A 203 8.22 18.05 -5.96
C TYR A 203 7.93 18.08 -7.47
N ALA A 204 6.68 18.10 -7.90
CA ALA A 204 6.33 18.12 -9.33
C ALA A 204 6.41 19.54 -9.91
N GLY A 205 7.54 19.91 -10.51
CA GLY A 205 7.57 21.17 -11.27
C GLY A 205 8.91 21.79 -11.66
N GLY A 206 10.03 21.06 -11.68
CA GLY A 206 11.31 21.67 -12.09
C GLY A 206 12.35 20.67 -12.58
N VAL A 207 13.41 21.21 -13.18
CA VAL A 207 14.65 20.47 -13.54
C VAL A 207 15.61 20.44 -12.34
N ASN A 208 15.12 20.69 -11.13
CA ASN A 208 15.88 20.78 -9.90
C ASN A 208 15.86 19.45 -9.12
N ALA A 209 16.60 19.38 -8.04
CA ALA A 209 16.71 18.24 -7.14
C ALA A 209 15.33 17.69 -6.70
N ASP A 210 14.35 18.57 -6.51
CA ASP A 210 13.02 18.23 -6.08
C ASP A 210 12.21 17.47 -7.16
N ALA A 211 12.35 17.87 -8.44
CA ALA A 211 11.73 17.17 -9.55
C ALA A 211 12.30 15.76 -9.75
N ILE A 212 13.61 15.62 -9.63
CA ILE A 212 14.30 14.32 -9.70
C ILE A 212 13.81 13.41 -8.57
N ARG A 213 13.68 13.95 -7.36
CA ARG A 213 13.11 13.23 -6.21
C ARG A 213 11.68 12.74 -6.48
N GLY A 214 10.83 13.62 -7.03
CA GLY A 214 9.45 13.28 -7.39
C GLY A 214 9.39 12.16 -8.43
N GLU A 215 10.20 12.25 -9.48
CA GLU A 215 10.30 11.26 -10.54
C GLU A 215 10.76 9.89 -10.01
N ILE A 216 11.75 9.89 -9.10
CA ILE A 216 12.22 8.65 -8.45
C ILE A 216 11.10 8.01 -7.62
N LEU A 217 10.39 8.79 -6.80
CA LEU A 217 9.31 8.28 -5.96
C LEU A 217 8.12 7.76 -6.76
N GLN A 218 7.87 8.31 -7.95
CA GLN A 218 6.77 7.90 -8.83
C GLN A 218 7.09 6.66 -9.65
N ASN A 219 8.32 6.54 -10.15
CA ASN A 219 8.68 5.58 -11.19
C ASN A 219 9.59 4.45 -10.70
N VAL A 220 10.27 4.60 -9.56
CA VAL A 220 11.14 3.55 -9.01
C VAL A 220 10.38 2.74 -7.96
N GLU A 221 10.07 1.51 -8.31
CA GLU A 221 9.33 0.61 -7.42
C GLU A 221 10.18 0.21 -6.19
N GLY A 222 9.58 0.25 -5.00
CA GLY A 222 10.23 -0.13 -3.75
C GLY A 222 10.99 0.99 -3.03
N VAL A 223 11.08 2.18 -3.61
CA VAL A 223 11.64 3.35 -2.93
C VAL A 223 10.60 3.95 -1.99
N TYR A 224 10.92 3.97 -0.70
CA TYR A 224 10.07 4.57 0.33
C TYR A 224 10.36 6.07 0.51
N SER A 225 11.62 6.45 0.42
CA SER A 225 12.07 7.84 0.52
C SER A 225 13.28 8.08 -0.38
N ALA A 226 13.36 9.27 -0.96
CA ALA A 226 14.47 9.73 -1.74
C ALA A 226 14.92 11.10 -1.22
N ILE A 227 16.22 11.30 -1.07
CA ILE A 227 16.82 12.60 -0.81
C ILE A 227 17.77 12.89 -1.97
N VAL A 228 17.63 14.05 -2.58
CA VAL A 228 18.49 14.47 -3.70
C VAL A 228 19.29 15.68 -3.26
N TYR A 229 20.59 15.56 -3.35
CA TYR A 229 21.55 16.65 -3.11
C TYR A 229 22.02 17.18 -4.45
N GLU A 230 22.11 18.48 -4.56
CA GLU A 230 22.59 19.18 -5.75
C GLU A 230 23.71 20.14 -5.37
N ASN A 231 24.83 20.06 -6.08
CA ASN A 231 25.91 21.06 -6.02
C ASN A 231 25.89 21.84 -7.32
N ASP A 232 25.36 23.05 -7.28
CA ASP A 232 25.29 23.99 -8.40
C ASP A 232 26.49 24.91 -8.50
N THR A 233 27.49 24.74 -7.60
CA THR A 233 28.73 25.57 -7.55
C THR A 233 29.84 25.02 -8.42
N ASP A 234 30.84 25.85 -8.67
CA ASP A 234 32.06 25.51 -9.43
C ASP A 234 33.10 24.74 -8.58
N GLU A 235 32.83 24.52 -7.29
CA GLU A 235 33.74 23.87 -6.35
C GLU A 235 33.06 22.62 -5.70
N THR A 236 33.91 21.68 -5.25
CA THR A 236 33.41 20.57 -4.44
C THR A 236 32.87 21.08 -3.11
N ASP A 237 31.64 20.69 -2.74
CA ASP A 237 31.01 21.18 -1.52
C ASP A 237 31.61 20.55 -0.24
N SER A 238 31.09 20.95 0.92
CA SER A 238 31.54 20.45 2.25
C SER A 238 31.26 18.98 2.49
N GLU A 239 30.37 18.37 1.71
CA GLU A 239 29.98 16.97 1.80
C GLU A 239 30.72 16.08 0.78
N GLY A 240 31.53 16.70 -0.08
CA GLY A 240 32.35 16.02 -1.07
C GLY A 240 31.66 15.83 -2.42
N LEU A 241 30.54 16.52 -2.67
CA LEU A 241 29.86 16.47 -3.95
C LEU A 241 30.68 17.26 -4.99
N PRO A 242 31.01 16.69 -6.15
CA PRO A 242 31.71 17.37 -7.21
C PRO A 242 30.93 18.60 -7.75
N PRO A 243 31.63 19.58 -8.40
CA PRO A 243 30.95 20.68 -9.06
C PRO A 243 29.90 20.21 -10.06
N HIS A 244 28.74 20.92 -10.11
CA HIS A 244 27.64 20.67 -11.06
C HIS A 244 27.15 19.21 -11.07
N SER A 245 27.08 18.60 -9.89
CA SER A 245 26.66 17.19 -9.74
C SER A 245 25.44 17.04 -8.87
N ILE A 246 24.76 15.92 -9.06
CA ILE A 246 23.57 15.53 -8.30
C ILE A 246 23.80 14.13 -7.71
N GLU A 247 23.50 13.96 -6.43
CA GLU A 247 23.49 12.68 -5.75
C GLU A 247 22.09 12.35 -5.23
N ALA A 248 21.57 11.16 -5.53
CA ALA A 248 20.30 10.69 -5.02
C ALA A 248 20.50 9.55 -4.02
N CYS A 249 20.11 9.80 -2.77
CA CYS A 249 20.08 8.80 -1.70
C CYS A 249 18.68 8.18 -1.62
N LEU A 250 18.57 6.85 -1.83
CA LEU A 250 17.32 6.15 -1.86
C LEU A 250 17.19 5.22 -0.64
N LEU A 251 16.06 5.34 0.07
CA LEU A 251 15.66 4.41 1.12
C LEU A 251 14.63 3.45 0.55
N TYR A 252 14.99 2.17 0.51
CA TYR A 252 14.07 1.10 0.13
C TYR A 252 13.36 0.53 1.35
N THR A 253 12.19 -0.04 1.17
CA THR A 253 11.43 -0.75 2.22
C THR A 253 12.16 -2.00 2.76
N SER A 254 13.20 -2.44 2.05
CA SER A 254 14.11 -3.51 2.48
C SER A 254 15.56 -3.04 2.28
N PRO A 255 16.48 -3.26 3.23
CA PRO A 255 17.87 -2.84 3.06
C PRO A 255 18.47 -3.55 1.83
N SER A 256 18.85 -2.75 0.83
CA SER A 256 19.55 -3.27 -0.35
C SER A 256 20.90 -3.85 0.05
N PRO A 257 21.34 -4.98 -0.53
CA PRO A 257 22.70 -5.50 -0.31
C PRO A 257 23.82 -4.53 -0.68
N ARG A 258 23.52 -3.49 -1.47
CA ARG A 258 24.48 -2.45 -1.88
C ARG A 258 24.76 -1.40 -0.81
N ASP A 259 23.87 -1.21 0.16
CA ASP A 259 24.04 -0.19 1.22
C ASP A 259 25.12 -0.55 2.24
N ARG A 260 25.62 -1.81 2.24
CA ARG A 260 26.70 -2.25 3.14
C ARG A 260 28.11 -1.82 2.71
N THR A 261 28.29 -1.20 1.55
CA THR A 261 29.63 -0.91 1.01
C THR A 261 30.09 0.53 1.14
N ARG A 262 29.26 1.45 1.70
CA ARG A 262 29.62 2.88 1.84
C ARG A 262 29.83 3.37 3.27
N SER A 263 30.03 2.50 4.25
CA SER A 263 30.54 2.92 5.56
C SER A 263 32.03 2.64 5.64
N ARG A 264 32.85 3.51 5.06
CA ARG A 264 34.25 3.74 5.44
C ARG A 264 34.63 5.17 5.11
#